data_55166249ba1cc34d46ba61a6c5625b55
#
_entry.id   55166249ba1cc34d46ba61a6c5625b55
#
_cell.length_a   1.000
_cell.length_b   1.000
_cell.length_c   1.000
_cell.angle_alpha   90.00
_cell.angle_beta   90.00
_cell.angle_gamma   90.00
#
_symmetry.space_group_name_H-M   'P 1'
#
loop_
_entity.id
_entity.type
_entity.pdbx_description
1 polymer ?
#
loop_
_entity_poly.entity_id
_entity_poly.type
_entity_poly.pdbx_seq_one_letter_code
_entity_poly.pdbx_strand_id
1 'polypeptide(L)'
;MPNFPIRVFKGDDFEIVTTPEEYENLLTQYTYIQAAGGVVRNASGDVLMIFRRNRWDLPKGKVEAGESVEAAALREVEEETGVKAEIVGTQRYYGYHLYGTYGTPMLKETVWFDMQVLPGQQLKPQAEEDISQAVWVPESEVPAKLADSYASIRELWEKRKAL
;
A
#
# COMPACT_ATOMS: atom_id res chain seq x y z
N MET A 1 -11.54 9.88 -10.36
CA MET A 1 -12.18 10.47 -9.16
C MET A 1 -12.47 9.36 -8.16
N PRO A 2 -12.18 9.54 -6.88
CA PRO A 2 -12.46 8.53 -5.86
C PRO A 2 -13.95 8.21 -5.72
N ASN A 3 -14.24 7.05 -5.15
CA ASN A 3 -15.59 6.67 -4.74
C ASN A 3 -15.82 7.19 -3.32
N PHE A 4 -16.48 8.34 -3.20
CA PHE A 4 -16.72 8.97 -1.91
C PHE A 4 -17.78 8.27 -1.07
N PRO A 5 -17.76 8.36 0.27
CA PRO A 5 -16.75 9.09 1.04
C PRO A 5 -15.42 8.34 1.12
N ILE A 6 -14.32 9.09 1.29
CA ILE A 6 -13.01 8.52 1.55
C ILE A 6 -12.43 9.09 2.84
N ARG A 7 -11.52 8.35 3.46
CA ARG A 7 -10.70 8.86 4.56
C ARG A 7 -9.35 9.25 4.00
N VAL A 8 -8.92 10.47 4.31
CA VAL A 8 -7.60 10.95 3.93
C VAL A 8 -6.79 11.08 5.20
N PHE A 9 -5.78 10.21 5.36
CA PHE A 9 -5.01 10.10 6.59
C PHE A 9 -3.88 11.13 6.67
N LYS A 10 -3.66 11.63 7.87
CA LYS A 10 -2.50 12.46 8.21
C LYS A 10 -1.94 11.90 9.51
N GLY A 11 -0.92 11.04 9.41
CA GLY A 11 -0.52 10.21 10.54
C GLY A 11 -1.65 9.26 10.95
N ASP A 12 -2.00 9.24 12.23
CA ASP A 12 -3.11 8.44 12.74
C ASP A 12 -4.45 9.16 12.67
N ASP A 13 -4.43 10.46 12.39
CA ASP A 13 -5.64 11.25 12.20
C ASP A 13 -6.12 11.17 10.76
N PHE A 14 -7.38 11.47 10.54
CA PHE A 14 -7.92 11.53 9.18
C PHE A 14 -9.04 12.54 9.09
N GLU A 15 -9.29 13.02 7.87
CA GLU A 15 -10.49 13.76 7.55
C GLU A 15 -11.32 12.95 6.55
N ILE A 16 -12.64 13.13 6.61
CA ILE A 16 -13.56 12.46 5.70
C ILE A 16 -13.86 13.43 4.55
N VAL A 17 -13.58 12.99 3.34
CA VAL A 17 -13.88 13.74 2.11
C VAL A 17 -15.10 13.10 1.48
N THR A 18 -16.17 13.85 1.31
CA THR A 18 -17.47 13.32 0.91
C THR A 18 -17.88 13.70 -0.51
N THR A 19 -17.27 14.73 -1.09
CA THR A 19 -17.66 15.24 -2.42
C THR A 19 -16.45 15.43 -3.33
N PRO A 20 -16.67 15.39 -4.66
CA PRO A 20 -15.62 15.73 -5.62
C PRO A 20 -15.03 17.11 -5.40
N GLU A 21 -15.84 18.08 -5.01
CA GLU A 21 -15.42 19.47 -4.78
C GLU A 21 -14.44 19.56 -3.60
N GLU A 22 -14.71 18.84 -2.52
CA GLU A 22 -13.80 18.76 -1.37
C GLU A 22 -12.47 18.13 -1.78
N TYR A 23 -12.51 17.07 -2.60
CA TYR A 23 -11.32 16.42 -3.09
C TYR A 23 -10.51 17.33 -4.01
N GLU A 24 -11.18 18.02 -4.93
CA GLU A 24 -10.52 19.00 -5.82
C GLU A 24 -9.86 20.12 -5.02
N ASN A 25 -10.49 20.56 -3.93
CA ASN A 25 -9.90 21.56 -3.05
C ASN A 25 -8.60 21.07 -2.42
N LEU A 26 -8.54 19.81 -2.01
CA LEU A 26 -7.28 19.21 -1.52
C LEU A 26 -6.21 19.23 -2.61
N LEU A 27 -6.58 18.94 -3.84
CA LEU A 27 -5.63 18.93 -4.97
C LEU A 27 -5.06 20.32 -5.29
N THR A 28 -5.70 21.41 -4.82
CA THR A 28 -5.12 22.75 -4.94
C THR A 28 -4.06 23.02 -3.88
N GLN A 29 -4.08 22.29 -2.77
CA GLN A 29 -3.19 22.50 -1.63
C GLN A 29 -2.05 21.48 -1.56
N TYR A 30 -2.23 20.30 -2.14
CA TYR A 30 -1.30 19.18 -2.08
C TYR A 30 -0.91 18.74 -3.48
N THR A 31 0.36 18.38 -3.65
CA THR A 31 0.82 17.77 -4.90
C THR A 31 0.40 16.30 -4.90
N TYR A 32 -0.30 15.89 -5.96
CA TYR A 32 -0.77 14.52 -6.11
C TYR A 32 0.35 13.60 -6.55
N ILE A 33 0.45 12.43 -5.89
CA ILE A 33 1.34 11.36 -6.29
C ILE A 33 0.59 10.03 -6.21
N GLN A 34 0.81 9.15 -7.17
CA GLN A 34 0.20 7.83 -7.20
C GLN A 34 1.23 6.75 -6.91
N ALA A 35 0.86 5.82 -6.04
CA ALA A 35 1.64 4.63 -5.73
C ALA A 35 0.78 3.39 -5.96
N ALA A 36 1.43 2.24 -6.03
CA ALA A 36 0.75 0.96 -6.18
C ALA A 36 1.48 -0.12 -5.39
N GLY A 37 0.74 -1.09 -4.91
CA GLY A 37 1.31 -2.18 -4.13
C GLY A 37 0.41 -3.38 -4.05
N GLY A 38 0.80 -4.35 -3.25
CA GLY A 38 0.11 -5.62 -3.18
C GLY A 38 -0.06 -6.19 -1.78
N VAL A 39 -1.19 -6.86 -1.60
CA VAL A 39 -1.40 -7.79 -0.50
C VAL A 39 -1.13 -9.17 -1.08
N VAL A 40 0.08 -9.67 -0.85
CA VAL A 40 0.62 -10.85 -1.51
C VAL A 40 0.51 -12.04 -0.56
N ARG A 41 -0.02 -13.15 -1.07
CA ARG A 41 -0.14 -14.39 -0.30
C ARG A 41 0.70 -15.49 -0.92
N ASN A 42 1.19 -16.40 -0.08
CA ASN A 42 1.82 -17.64 -0.54
C ASN A 42 0.80 -18.79 -0.57
N ALA A 43 1.26 -19.99 -0.92
CA ALA A 43 0.37 -21.15 -1.01
C ALA A 43 -0.27 -21.53 0.32
N SER A 44 0.34 -21.17 1.44
CA SER A 44 -0.21 -21.41 2.78
C SER A 44 -1.18 -20.33 3.24
N GLY A 45 -1.40 -19.30 2.42
CA GLY A 45 -2.26 -18.18 2.79
C GLY A 45 -1.59 -17.11 3.65
N ASP A 46 -0.30 -17.24 3.91
CA ASP A 46 0.46 -16.23 4.65
C ASP A 46 0.60 -14.95 3.83
N VAL A 47 0.67 -13.83 4.52
CA VAL A 47 0.72 -12.49 3.91
C VAL A 47 2.13 -11.94 3.96
N LEU A 48 2.58 -11.41 2.83
CA LEU A 48 3.90 -10.79 2.73
C LEU A 48 3.89 -9.43 3.39
N MET A 49 4.74 -9.26 4.40
CA MET A 49 4.90 -7.99 5.10
C MET A 49 6.37 -7.59 5.11
N ILE A 50 6.59 -6.29 5.12
CA ILE A 50 7.92 -5.70 5.24
C ILE A 50 8.04 -4.94 6.55
N PHE A 51 9.26 -4.89 7.09
CA PHE A 51 9.58 -4.04 8.23
C PHE A 51 10.53 -2.94 7.76
N ARG A 52 10.07 -1.69 7.86
CA ARG A 52 10.75 -0.53 7.32
C ARG A 52 10.62 0.63 8.29
N ARG A 53 11.74 1.26 8.63
CA ARG A 53 11.74 2.44 9.52
C ARG A 53 10.98 2.20 10.82
N ASN A 54 11.22 1.04 11.44
CA ASN A 54 10.62 0.61 12.70
C ASN A 54 9.10 0.42 12.66
N ARG A 55 8.53 0.20 11.47
CA ARG A 55 7.09 -0.10 11.30
C ARG A 55 6.87 -1.25 10.35
N TRP A 56 5.84 -2.04 10.62
CA TRP A 56 5.34 -3.01 9.67
C TRP A 56 4.56 -2.32 8.57
N ASP A 57 4.70 -2.81 7.35
CA ASP A 57 4.09 -2.22 6.16
C ASP A 57 3.87 -3.31 5.12
N LEU A 58 3.21 -2.94 4.03
CA LEU A 58 3.04 -3.79 2.86
C LEU A 58 3.85 -3.21 1.70
N PRO A 59 4.35 -4.08 0.79
CA PRO A 59 5.18 -3.62 -0.31
C PRO A 59 4.39 -2.74 -1.29
N LYS A 60 4.96 -1.59 -1.61
CA LYS A 60 4.38 -0.59 -2.51
C LYS A 60 5.44 0.41 -2.93
N GLY A 61 5.13 1.20 -3.95
CA GLY A 61 5.97 2.31 -4.35
C GLY A 61 5.35 3.13 -5.46
N LYS A 62 6.06 4.17 -5.86
CA LYS A 62 5.57 5.18 -6.81
C LYS A 62 5.34 4.58 -8.20
N VAL A 63 4.20 4.93 -8.80
CA VAL A 63 3.92 4.62 -10.21
C VAL A 63 4.76 5.55 -11.08
N GLU A 64 5.50 4.99 -12.01
CA GLU A 64 6.36 5.75 -12.92
C GLU A 64 5.60 6.21 -14.16
N ALA A 65 6.11 7.25 -14.81
CA ALA A 65 5.49 7.79 -16.02
C ALA A 65 5.36 6.72 -17.10
N GLY A 66 4.15 6.59 -17.69
CA GLY A 66 3.89 5.61 -18.73
C GLY A 66 3.63 4.19 -18.22
N GLU A 67 3.72 3.97 -16.91
CA GLU A 67 3.49 2.67 -16.29
C GLU A 67 2.04 2.55 -15.84
N SER A 68 1.43 1.37 -16.03
CA SER A 68 0.10 1.11 -15.45
C SER A 68 0.22 0.87 -13.96
N VAL A 69 -0.87 1.07 -13.21
CA VAL A 69 -0.85 0.80 -11.76
C VAL A 69 -0.61 -0.69 -11.47
N GLU A 70 -1.12 -1.57 -12.34
CA GLU A 70 -0.88 -3.03 -12.23
C GLU A 70 0.61 -3.35 -12.37
N ALA A 71 1.24 -2.82 -13.41
CA ALA A 71 2.67 -3.05 -13.65
C ALA A 71 3.51 -2.48 -12.52
N ALA A 72 3.17 -1.28 -12.04
CA ALA A 72 3.86 -0.65 -10.92
C ALA A 72 3.76 -1.49 -9.65
N ALA A 73 2.56 -2.01 -9.35
CA ALA A 73 2.35 -2.83 -8.15
C ALA A 73 3.21 -4.09 -8.20
N LEU A 74 3.24 -4.78 -9.34
CA LEU A 74 4.06 -5.99 -9.49
C LEU A 74 5.55 -5.68 -9.40
N ARG A 75 5.99 -4.61 -10.03
CA ARG A 75 7.38 -4.16 -10.01
C ARG A 75 7.83 -3.80 -8.59
N GLU A 76 7.03 -3.03 -7.87
CA GLU A 76 7.37 -2.60 -6.52
C GLU A 76 7.43 -3.78 -5.54
N VAL A 77 6.51 -4.74 -5.66
CA VAL A 77 6.57 -5.95 -4.83
C VAL A 77 7.91 -6.67 -5.07
N GLU A 78 8.32 -6.84 -6.33
CA GLU A 78 9.58 -7.50 -6.66
C GLU A 78 10.79 -6.70 -6.17
N GLU A 79 10.80 -5.39 -6.40
CA GLU A 79 11.90 -4.53 -5.97
C GLU A 79 12.07 -4.53 -4.45
N GLU A 80 10.97 -4.45 -3.70
CA GLU A 80 11.06 -4.35 -2.23
C GLU A 80 11.29 -5.69 -1.54
N THR A 81 10.80 -6.78 -2.11
CA THR A 81 10.80 -8.08 -1.42
C THR A 81 11.55 -9.20 -2.14
N GLY A 82 11.90 -8.99 -3.40
CA GLY A 82 12.62 -9.98 -4.20
C GLY A 82 11.74 -11.05 -4.83
N VAL A 83 10.41 -11.01 -4.64
CA VAL A 83 9.53 -12.05 -5.18
C VAL A 83 8.67 -11.54 -6.32
N LYS A 84 8.43 -12.42 -7.29
CA LYS A 84 7.49 -12.19 -8.38
C LYS A 84 6.13 -12.73 -7.99
N ALA A 85 5.09 -11.96 -8.28
CA ALA A 85 3.73 -12.30 -7.97
C ALA A 85 2.82 -12.03 -9.17
N GLU A 86 1.60 -12.48 -9.09
CA GLU A 86 0.56 -12.17 -10.07
C GLU A 86 -0.65 -11.60 -9.35
N ILE A 87 -1.36 -10.70 -10.03
CA ILE A 87 -2.60 -10.12 -9.50
C ILE A 87 -3.70 -11.17 -9.63
N VAL A 88 -4.48 -11.35 -8.55
CA VAL A 88 -5.61 -12.26 -8.53
C VAL A 88 -6.91 -11.50 -8.32
N GLY A 89 -7.95 -11.90 -9.05
CA GLY A 89 -9.24 -11.24 -8.97
C GLY A 89 -9.26 -9.87 -9.65
N THR A 90 -10.34 -9.14 -9.41
CA THR A 90 -10.58 -7.83 -10.04
C THR A 90 -10.67 -6.69 -9.03
N GLN A 91 -10.54 -7.00 -7.75
CA GLN A 91 -10.67 -6.00 -6.69
C GLN A 91 -9.46 -5.09 -6.64
N ARG A 92 -9.73 -3.80 -6.44
CA ARG A 92 -8.73 -2.77 -6.16
C ARG A 92 -9.14 -2.04 -4.90
N TYR A 93 -8.15 -1.69 -4.10
CA TYR A 93 -8.38 -0.94 -2.86
C TYR A 93 -7.57 0.35 -2.95
N TYR A 94 -8.16 1.45 -2.50
CA TYR A 94 -7.54 2.77 -2.60
C TYR A 94 -7.31 3.32 -1.20
N GLY A 95 -6.09 3.78 -0.96
CA GLY A 95 -5.72 4.46 0.27
C GLY A 95 -5.25 5.88 -0.04
N TYR A 96 -5.54 6.82 0.86
CA TYR A 96 -5.19 8.23 0.68
C TYR A 96 -4.48 8.73 1.91
N HIS A 97 -3.33 9.41 1.70
CA HIS A 97 -2.67 9.99 2.84
C HIS A 97 -1.91 11.27 2.48
N LEU A 98 -1.87 12.18 3.44
CA LEU A 98 -1.19 13.46 3.32
C LEU A 98 0.14 13.39 4.07
N TYR A 99 1.19 13.91 3.45
CA TYR A 99 2.50 13.99 4.09
C TYR A 99 3.31 15.14 3.48
N GLY A 100 4.41 15.52 4.13
CA GLY A 100 5.33 16.51 3.60
C GLY A 100 6.66 15.87 3.20
N THR A 101 7.20 16.24 2.05
CA THR A 101 8.52 15.83 1.59
C THR A 101 9.31 17.09 1.26
N TYR A 102 10.40 17.34 2.02
CA TYR A 102 11.24 18.52 1.84
C TYR A 102 10.44 19.82 1.79
N GLY A 103 9.40 19.92 2.63
CA GLY A 103 8.55 21.12 2.69
C GLY A 103 7.43 21.17 1.66
N THR A 104 7.35 20.21 0.74
CA THR A 104 6.27 20.13 -0.24
C THR A 104 5.14 19.25 0.30
N PRO A 105 3.91 19.79 0.43
CA PRO A 105 2.78 18.97 0.87
C PRO A 105 2.31 18.04 -0.24
N MET A 106 2.16 16.76 0.08
CA MET A 106 1.83 15.69 -0.86
C MET A 106 0.52 14.99 -0.46
N LEU A 107 -0.29 14.68 -1.47
CA LEU A 107 -1.42 13.76 -1.35
C LEU A 107 -1.05 12.49 -2.12
N LYS A 108 -0.90 11.38 -1.42
CA LYS A 108 -0.60 10.09 -2.04
C LYS A 108 -1.87 9.24 -2.13
N GLU A 109 -2.21 8.83 -3.35
CA GLU A 109 -3.17 7.78 -3.58
C GLU A 109 -2.42 6.49 -3.83
N THR A 110 -2.68 5.46 -3.04
CA THR A 110 -2.08 4.14 -3.25
C THR A 110 -3.15 3.16 -3.72
N VAL A 111 -2.88 2.50 -4.85
CA VAL A 111 -3.77 1.48 -5.41
C VAL A 111 -3.22 0.12 -5.00
N TRP A 112 -4.04 -0.70 -4.33
CA TRP A 112 -3.66 -1.99 -3.80
C TRP A 112 -4.35 -3.12 -4.54
N PHE A 113 -3.60 -4.20 -4.78
CA PHE A 113 -4.09 -5.40 -5.47
C PHE A 113 -3.90 -6.62 -4.60
N ASP A 114 -4.84 -7.56 -4.66
CA ASP A 114 -4.61 -8.89 -4.13
C ASP A 114 -3.72 -9.66 -5.08
N MET A 115 -2.69 -10.32 -4.55
CA MET A 115 -1.68 -11.02 -5.33
C MET A 115 -1.38 -12.40 -4.76
N GLN A 116 -0.93 -13.29 -5.63
CA GLN A 116 -0.39 -14.60 -5.29
C GLN A 116 1.07 -14.66 -5.72
N VAL A 117 1.95 -15.08 -4.82
CA VAL A 117 3.37 -15.27 -5.19
C VAL A 117 3.51 -16.42 -6.19
N LEU A 118 4.42 -16.25 -7.15
CA LEU A 118 4.73 -17.33 -8.10
C LEU A 118 5.56 -18.42 -7.40
N PRO A 119 5.50 -19.68 -7.90
CA PRO A 119 6.27 -20.78 -7.31
C PRO A 119 7.79 -20.51 -7.34
N GLY A 120 8.51 -21.04 -6.34
CA GLY A 120 9.96 -21.01 -6.31
C GLY A 120 10.61 -19.69 -5.96
N GLN A 121 9.83 -18.72 -5.49
CA GLN A 121 10.35 -17.40 -5.12
C GLN A 121 10.93 -17.40 -3.72
N GLN A 122 11.98 -16.61 -3.52
CA GLN A 122 12.62 -16.43 -2.22
C GLN A 122 12.65 -14.95 -1.86
N LEU A 123 12.35 -14.64 -0.59
CA LEU A 123 12.35 -13.28 -0.09
C LEU A 123 13.75 -12.71 -0.02
N LYS A 124 13.90 -11.46 -0.47
CA LYS A 124 15.14 -10.70 -0.39
C LYS A 124 14.78 -9.23 -0.14
N PRO A 125 14.80 -8.79 1.13
CA PRO A 125 14.44 -7.41 1.46
C PRO A 125 15.41 -6.41 0.82
N GLN A 126 14.88 -5.27 0.36
CA GLN A 126 15.65 -4.23 -0.32
C GLN A 126 16.22 -3.25 0.70
N ALA A 127 17.48 -3.45 1.07
CA ALA A 127 18.13 -2.64 2.10
C ALA A 127 18.29 -1.16 1.70
N GLU A 128 18.43 -0.87 0.42
CA GLU A 128 18.55 0.51 -0.08
C GLU A 128 17.29 1.34 0.15
N GLU A 129 16.15 0.68 0.38
CA GLU A 129 14.88 1.35 0.70
C GLU A 129 14.53 1.28 2.18
N ASP A 130 15.52 1.06 3.04
CA ASP A 130 15.36 0.93 4.49
C ASP A 130 14.49 -0.26 4.91
N ILE A 131 14.34 -1.26 4.05
CA ILE A 131 13.60 -2.47 4.34
C ILE A 131 14.56 -3.47 5.00
N SER A 132 14.36 -3.69 6.29
CA SER A 132 15.22 -4.59 7.06
C SER A 132 14.71 -6.03 7.08
N GLN A 133 13.41 -6.24 6.88
CA GLN A 133 12.82 -7.56 6.86
C GLN A 133 11.72 -7.64 5.79
N ALA A 134 11.64 -8.81 5.15
CA ALA A 134 10.50 -9.20 4.32
C ALA A 134 10.15 -10.62 4.77
N VAL A 135 8.94 -10.81 5.26
CA VAL A 135 8.53 -12.07 5.90
C VAL A 135 7.12 -12.48 5.48
N TRP A 136 6.88 -13.79 5.53
CA TRP A 136 5.54 -14.35 5.40
C TRP A 136 4.91 -14.42 6.79
N VAL A 137 3.77 -13.76 6.95
CA VAL A 137 3.07 -13.67 8.24
C VAL A 137 1.75 -14.43 8.14
N PRO A 138 1.51 -15.40 9.04
CA PRO A 138 0.21 -16.08 9.08
C PRO A 138 -0.91 -15.05 9.20
N GLU A 139 -2.01 -15.26 8.48
CA GLU A 139 -3.10 -14.30 8.44
C GLU A 139 -3.60 -13.92 9.83
N SER A 140 -3.66 -14.90 10.75
CA SER A 140 -4.10 -14.67 12.13
C SER A 140 -3.17 -13.71 12.91
N GLU A 141 -1.93 -13.57 12.49
CA GLU A 141 -0.94 -12.71 13.16
C GLU A 141 -0.81 -11.32 12.53
N VAL A 142 -1.44 -11.10 11.36
CA VAL A 142 -1.38 -9.82 10.67
C VAL A 142 -1.93 -8.67 11.52
N PRO A 143 -3.09 -8.78 12.20
CA PRO A 143 -3.60 -7.70 13.03
C PRO A 143 -2.62 -7.22 14.11
N ALA A 144 -1.89 -8.14 14.74
CA ALA A 144 -0.91 -7.78 15.76
C ALA A 144 0.25 -6.95 15.18
N LYS A 145 0.70 -7.29 13.98
CA LYS A 145 1.72 -6.52 13.29
C LYS A 145 1.21 -5.17 12.83
N LEU A 146 -0.06 -5.10 12.40
CA LEU A 146 -0.67 -3.85 11.96
C LEU A 146 -0.89 -2.85 13.09
N ALA A 147 -0.89 -3.30 14.35
CA ALA A 147 -0.90 -2.40 15.49
C ALA A 147 0.31 -1.47 15.47
N ASP A 148 1.42 -1.92 14.88
CA ASP A 148 2.65 -1.13 14.71
C ASP A 148 2.86 -0.77 13.24
N SER A 149 1.81 -0.31 12.58
CA SER A 149 1.81 0.10 11.19
C SER A 149 1.14 1.47 11.04
N TYR A 150 0.91 1.87 9.80
CA TYR A 150 0.22 3.11 9.48
C TYR A 150 -1.29 2.91 9.52
N ALA A 151 -2.02 3.94 9.95
CA ALA A 151 -3.48 3.88 10.02
C ALA A 151 -4.11 3.56 8.66
N SER A 152 -3.54 4.06 7.57
CA SER A 152 -4.02 3.78 6.21
C SER A 152 -3.89 2.30 5.84
N ILE A 153 -2.87 1.61 6.34
CA ILE A 153 -2.69 0.16 6.11
C ILE A 153 -3.69 -0.64 6.93
N ARG A 154 -3.95 -0.22 8.17
CA ARG A 154 -5.01 -0.85 8.97
C ARG A 154 -6.37 -0.72 8.29
N GLU A 155 -6.67 0.45 7.70
CA GLU A 155 -7.90 0.64 6.95
C GLU A 155 -7.98 -0.30 5.74
N LEU A 156 -6.91 -0.42 4.99
CA LEU A 156 -6.82 -1.34 3.86
C LEU A 156 -7.18 -2.76 4.28
N TRP A 157 -6.59 -3.23 5.38
CA TRP A 157 -6.83 -4.58 5.88
C TRP A 157 -8.30 -4.79 6.24
N GLU A 158 -8.91 -3.81 6.91
CA GLU A 158 -10.33 -3.89 7.29
C GLU A 158 -11.25 -3.87 6.06
N LYS A 159 -10.96 -3.06 5.06
CA LYS A 159 -11.72 -3.03 3.81
C LYS A 159 -11.70 -4.38 3.10
N ARG A 160 -10.55 -5.03 3.05
CA ARG A 160 -10.41 -6.34 2.41
C ARG A 160 -11.24 -7.40 3.13
N LYS A 161 -11.26 -7.37 4.45
CA LYS A 161 -12.01 -8.34 5.25
C LYS A 161 -13.52 -8.19 5.08
N ALA A 162 -14.00 -7.02 4.72
CA ALA A 162 -15.42 -6.73 4.54
C ALA A 162 -15.99 -7.23 3.20
N LEU A 163 -15.14 -7.70 2.27
CA LEU A 163 -15.55 -8.17 0.94
C LEU A 163 -15.72 -9.68 0.88
#